data_f89fc80238d3ad89cbd451e7108f90cf
#
_entry.id   f89fc80238d3ad89cbd451e7108f90cf
#
_cell.length_a   1.000
_cell.length_b   1.000
_cell.length_c   1.000
_cell.angle_alpha   90.00
_cell.angle_beta   90.00
_cell.angle_gamma   90.00
#
_symmetry.space_group_name_H-M   'P 1'
#
loop_
_entity.id
_entity.type
_entity.pdbx_description
1 polymer ?
#
loop_
_entity_poly.entity_id
_entity_poly.type
_entity_poly.pdbx_seq_one_letter_code
_entity_poly.pdbx_strand_id
1 'polypeptide(L)'
;MSVVLIAVVAVFVFLWLRSRPEPVSYEVLAVERRDLQRTTLVTGKVEPRDEVAVKPQISGIVAELYKEAGDQVRVGDPIAKIKVIPDMAQLASAESRVRLAKYNVENSREVFRRDSALLSKQVISQETYDKSRLQYIADCEELQAAEDNLSITRDGVAAKATDGFTNTIVRATISGTVLDVPVKVGNSVILSNTFNDGTTIATIADMQDLLFVGSIDETEVGKLRVGMQMTLVVGALNDQRFPASLEYIAPKGTESNGAMMFEIKGAAAIPDSVVIRAGYSANAEIVLDERKQVLTVPEYAVTFENDSAFVQLLTDTTQQTYTRHPITTGLSDGIQIEVTDGLTTTDHIRGNEVTK
;
A
#
# COMPACT_ATOMS: atom_id res chain seq x y z
N MET A 1 18.79 31.58 86.62
CA MET A 1 19.13 30.33 85.98
C MET A 1 17.90 29.47 85.66
N SER A 2 16.94 29.33 86.53
CA SER A 2 15.72 28.47 86.29
C SER A 2 14.84 28.89 85.08
N VAL A 3 14.66 30.21 84.82
CA VAL A 3 13.86 30.71 83.71
C VAL A 3 14.47 30.40 82.33
N VAL A 4 15.81 30.46 82.25
CA VAL A 4 16.52 30.12 80.97
C VAL A 4 16.42 28.62 80.68
N LEU A 5 16.48 27.76 81.69
CA LEU A 5 16.32 26.32 81.52
C LEU A 5 14.89 25.95 81.00
N ILE A 6 13.85 26.63 81.56
CA ILE A 6 12.47 26.39 81.12
C ILE A 6 12.25 26.86 79.68
N ALA A 7 12.87 27.98 79.27
CA ALA A 7 12.79 28.45 77.88
C ALA A 7 13.51 27.50 76.93
N VAL A 8 14.64 26.94 77.25
CA VAL A 8 15.38 25.96 76.46
C VAL A 8 14.56 24.66 76.31
N VAL A 9 13.97 24.16 77.38
CA VAL A 9 13.10 22.96 77.33
C VAL A 9 11.85 23.23 76.49
N ALA A 10 11.22 24.40 76.56
CA ALA A 10 10.07 24.77 75.78
C ALA A 10 10.40 24.82 74.23
N VAL A 11 11.56 25.38 73.92
CA VAL A 11 12.07 25.41 72.54
C VAL A 11 12.34 23.96 72.01
N PHE A 12 12.90 23.11 72.83
CA PHE A 12 13.15 21.71 72.47
C PHE A 12 11.86 20.91 72.27
N VAL A 13 10.90 21.10 73.15
CA VAL A 13 9.55 20.48 73.03
C VAL A 13 8.84 21.01 71.78
N PHE A 14 8.94 22.31 71.50
CA PHE A 14 8.34 22.91 70.31
C PHE A 14 9.02 22.36 69.02
N LEU A 15 10.34 22.27 68.99
CA LEU A 15 11.07 21.68 67.88
C LEU A 15 10.77 20.20 67.72
N TRP A 16 10.65 19.45 68.81
CA TRP A 16 10.27 18.04 68.78
C TRP A 16 8.84 17.79 68.27
N LEU A 17 7.90 18.63 68.66
CA LEU A 17 6.52 18.58 68.15
C LEU A 17 6.46 18.98 66.66
N ARG A 18 7.26 19.93 66.23
CA ARG A 18 7.35 20.37 64.82
C ARG A 18 8.16 19.40 63.95
N SER A 19 9.02 18.59 64.50
CA SER A 19 9.86 17.59 63.83
C SER A 19 9.16 16.23 63.64
N ARG A 20 7.87 16.12 64.07
CA ARG A 20 7.11 14.92 63.76
C ARG A 20 6.87 14.87 62.26
N PRO A 21 7.30 13.80 61.54
CA PRO A 21 6.96 13.65 60.14
C PRO A 21 5.44 13.66 60.02
N GLU A 22 4.93 14.45 59.09
CA GLU A 22 3.51 14.39 58.74
C GLU A 22 3.15 12.98 58.26
N PRO A 23 1.99 12.44 58.68
CA PRO A 23 1.61 11.11 58.22
C PRO A 23 1.48 11.14 56.72
N VAL A 24 2.30 10.36 56.05
CA VAL A 24 2.24 10.18 54.58
C VAL A 24 0.93 9.50 54.25
N SER A 25 0.10 10.15 53.46
CA SER A 25 -1.12 9.55 52.94
C SER A 25 -0.89 8.93 51.55
N TYR A 26 -1.42 7.78 51.33
CA TYR A 26 -1.31 7.07 50.07
C TYR A 26 -2.67 6.99 49.38
N GLU A 27 -2.64 7.03 48.08
CA GLU A 27 -3.81 6.74 47.26
C GLU A 27 -4.25 5.29 47.52
N VAL A 28 -5.57 5.10 47.70
CA VAL A 28 -6.15 3.75 47.83
C VAL A 28 -6.74 3.33 46.52
N LEU A 29 -6.18 2.27 45.93
CA LEU A 29 -6.57 1.74 44.64
C LEU A 29 -7.46 0.52 44.83
N ALA A 30 -8.58 0.48 44.12
CA ALA A 30 -9.44 -0.69 44.08
C ALA A 30 -8.95 -1.67 43.02
N VAL A 31 -9.08 -2.96 43.32
CA VAL A 31 -8.83 -4.02 42.34
C VAL A 31 -10.07 -4.19 41.46
N GLU A 32 -9.93 -3.94 40.17
CA GLU A 32 -11.05 -3.96 39.22
C GLU A 32 -10.89 -5.06 38.17
N ARG A 33 -12.02 -5.52 37.65
CA ARG A 33 -12.00 -6.40 36.47
C ARG A 33 -12.06 -5.53 35.20
N ARG A 34 -11.06 -5.71 34.33
CA ARG A 34 -10.98 -5.04 33.05
C ARG A 34 -10.55 -5.98 31.95
N ASP A 35 -10.81 -5.60 30.73
CA ASP A 35 -10.20 -6.23 29.57
C ASP A 35 -8.79 -5.65 29.41
N LEU A 36 -7.81 -6.52 29.23
CA LEU A 36 -6.41 -6.18 29.13
C LEU A 36 -5.87 -6.66 27.78
N GLN A 37 -5.25 -5.79 27.02
CA GLN A 37 -4.69 -6.07 25.71
C GLN A 37 -3.24 -5.61 25.66
N ARG A 38 -2.35 -6.51 25.27
CA ARG A 38 -0.98 -6.13 24.95
C ARG A 38 -0.88 -5.88 23.45
N THR A 39 -0.55 -4.66 23.09
CA THR A 39 -0.43 -4.23 21.69
C THR A 39 1.02 -3.91 21.34
N THR A 40 1.35 -4.03 20.06
CA THR A 40 2.56 -3.44 19.48
C THR A 40 2.17 -2.43 18.43
N LEU A 41 2.95 -1.36 18.32
CA LEU A 41 2.71 -0.26 17.38
C LEU A 41 3.65 -0.39 16.19
N VAL A 42 3.09 -0.41 15.00
CA VAL A 42 3.82 -0.44 13.74
C VAL A 42 3.50 0.78 12.92
N THR A 43 4.52 1.50 12.49
CA THR A 43 4.36 2.63 11.58
C THR A 43 4.45 2.18 10.12
N GLY A 44 3.65 2.79 9.27
CA GLY A 44 3.58 2.44 7.87
C GLY A 44 2.78 3.45 7.06
N LYS A 45 2.25 2.99 5.94
CA LYS A 45 1.44 3.78 5.01
C LYS A 45 0.26 2.95 4.50
N VAL A 46 -0.77 3.65 4.04
CA VAL A 46 -1.91 3.02 3.36
C VAL A 46 -1.66 3.05 1.87
N GLU A 47 -1.68 1.90 1.23
CA GLU A 47 -1.49 1.73 -0.21
C GLU A 47 -2.65 0.91 -0.81
N PRO A 48 -2.98 1.09 -2.09
CA PRO A 48 -3.90 0.18 -2.76
C PRO A 48 -3.28 -1.22 -2.86
N ARG A 49 -4.12 -2.26 -2.83
CA ARG A 49 -3.66 -3.66 -2.96
C ARG A 49 -2.98 -3.90 -4.30
N ASP A 50 -3.59 -3.40 -5.37
CA ASP A 50 -3.11 -3.55 -6.74
C ASP A 50 -2.89 -2.18 -7.36
N GLU A 51 -1.66 -1.92 -7.76
CA GLU A 51 -1.23 -0.72 -8.46
C GLU A 51 -0.63 -1.13 -9.81
N VAL A 52 -1.20 -0.65 -10.89
CA VAL A 52 -0.77 -1.02 -12.24
C VAL A 52 -0.24 0.18 -13.01
N ALA A 53 1.03 0.09 -13.41
CA ALA A 53 1.65 1.05 -14.30
C ALA A 53 1.24 0.76 -15.75
N VAL A 54 0.49 1.68 -16.33
CA VAL A 54 0.08 1.64 -17.74
C VAL A 54 1.21 2.14 -18.61
N LYS A 55 1.70 1.26 -19.50
CA LYS A 55 2.85 1.52 -20.37
C LYS A 55 2.43 1.50 -21.84
N PRO A 56 3.13 2.24 -22.73
CA PRO A 56 2.81 2.27 -24.15
C PRO A 56 3.23 0.97 -24.85
N GLN A 57 2.52 0.61 -25.90
CA GLN A 57 2.85 -0.53 -26.77
C GLN A 57 3.78 -0.13 -27.94
N ILE A 58 3.96 1.18 -28.16
CA ILE A 58 4.82 1.74 -29.20
C ILE A 58 5.64 2.89 -28.62
N SER A 59 6.83 3.11 -29.20
CA SER A 59 7.66 4.28 -28.88
C SER A 59 7.24 5.48 -29.72
N GLY A 60 7.32 6.69 -29.11
CA GLY A 60 6.95 7.91 -29.80
C GLY A 60 6.91 9.12 -28.88
N ILE A 61 6.10 10.12 -29.24
CA ILE A 61 5.86 11.33 -28.44
C ILE A 61 4.40 11.33 -27.98
N VAL A 62 4.16 11.71 -26.73
CA VAL A 62 2.81 11.95 -26.20
C VAL A 62 2.19 13.13 -26.96
N ALA A 63 1.17 12.84 -27.77
CA ALA A 63 0.47 13.86 -28.55
C ALA A 63 -0.66 14.50 -27.73
N GLU A 64 -1.41 13.69 -26.99
CA GLU A 64 -2.57 14.11 -26.20
C GLU A 64 -2.64 13.28 -24.92
N LEU A 65 -3.08 13.90 -23.84
CA LEU A 65 -3.46 13.24 -22.57
C LEU A 65 -4.97 13.44 -22.39
N TYR A 66 -5.69 12.34 -22.16
CA TYR A 66 -7.14 12.34 -21.99
C TYR A 66 -7.56 12.24 -20.52
N LYS A 67 -6.62 11.85 -19.64
CA LYS A 67 -6.86 11.64 -18.22
C LYS A 67 -5.78 12.32 -17.40
N GLU A 68 -6.19 12.79 -16.21
CA GLU A 68 -5.32 13.42 -15.22
C GLU A 68 -5.33 12.63 -13.92
N ALA A 69 -4.39 12.92 -13.02
CA ALA A 69 -4.37 12.32 -11.69
C ALA A 69 -5.66 12.69 -10.91
N GLY A 70 -6.31 11.68 -10.34
CA GLY A 70 -7.59 11.79 -9.65
C GLY A 70 -8.81 11.35 -10.49
N ASP A 71 -8.66 11.18 -11.80
CA ASP A 71 -9.75 10.73 -12.66
C ASP A 71 -10.09 9.25 -12.42
N GLN A 72 -11.38 8.94 -12.52
CA GLN A 72 -11.86 7.55 -12.57
C GLN A 72 -11.83 7.00 -13.99
N VAL A 73 -11.36 5.77 -14.14
CA VAL A 73 -11.26 5.07 -15.42
C VAL A 73 -11.80 3.66 -15.34
N ARG A 74 -12.31 3.17 -16.47
CA ARG A 74 -12.71 1.77 -16.67
C ARG A 74 -11.74 1.10 -17.63
N VAL A 75 -11.71 -0.23 -17.58
CA VAL A 75 -10.93 -1.01 -18.55
C VAL A 75 -11.30 -0.58 -19.99
N GLY A 76 -10.28 -0.26 -20.79
CA GLY A 76 -10.42 0.19 -22.17
C GLY A 76 -10.52 1.71 -22.36
N ASP A 77 -10.73 2.50 -21.31
CA ASP A 77 -10.78 3.97 -21.43
C ASP A 77 -9.44 4.51 -21.97
N PRO A 78 -9.47 5.50 -22.88
CA PRO A 78 -8.27 6.11 -23.40
C PRO A 78 -7.61 6.99 -22.35
N ILE A 79 -6.28 6.83 -22.17
CA ILE A 79 -5.47 7.61 -21.22
C ILE A 79 -4.62 8.62 -21.99
N ALA A 80 -3.92 8.17 -23.02
CA ALA A 80 -3.01 9.01 -23.81
C ALA A 80 -2.98 8.57 -25.27
N LYS A 81 -2.64 9.49 -26.14
CA LYS A 81 -2.37 9.24 -27.56
C LYS A 81 -0.89 9.47 -27.84
N ILE A 82 -0.27 8.49 -28.46
CA ILE A 82 1.13 8.53 -28.85
C ILE A 82 1.24 8.74 -30.35
N LYS A 83 2.06 9.69 -30.74
CA LYS A 83 2.46 9.90 -32.13
C LYS A 83 3.78 9.16 -32.37
N VAL A 84 3.76 8.23 -33.31
CA VAL A 84 4.96 7.47 -33.69
C VAL A 84 6.01 8.40 -34.30
N ILE A 85 7.25 8.16 -33.96
CA ILE A 85 8.42 8.73 -34.65
C ILE A 85 9.01 7.58 -35.46
N PRO A 86 8.73 7.52 -36.78
CA PRO A 86 9.23 6.43 -37.60
C PRO A 86 10.75 6.50 -37.77
N ASP A 87 11.41 5.35 -37.81
CA ASP A 87 12.77 5.25 -38.29
C ASP A 87 12.81 5.59 -39.80
N MET A 88 13.57 6.61 -40.14
CA MET A 88 13.63 7.13 -41.50
C MET A 88 14.15 6.11 -42.52
N ALA A 89 15.04 5.18 -42.11
CA ALA A 89 15.54 4.14 -42.99
C ALA A 89 14.47 3.08 -43.26
N GLN A 90 13.72 2.68 -42.22
CA GLN A 90 12.60 1.76 -42.36
C GLN A 90 11.45 2.36 -43.19
N LEU A 91 11.13 3.65 -42.95
CA LEU A 91 10.13 4.38 -43.73
C LEU A 91 10.49 4.44 -45.22
N ALA A 92 11.73 4.83 -45.55
CA ALA A 92 12.19 4.87 -46.95
C ALA A 92 12.18 3.49 -47.62
N SER A 93 12.52 2.43 -46.88
CA SER A 93 12.42 1.04 -47.37
C SER A 93 10.97 0.64 -47.65
N ALA A 94 10.04 0.92 -46.74
CA ALA A 94 8.62 0.62 -46.92
C ALA A 94 8.03 1.39 -48.12
N GLU A 95 8.36 2.68 -48.27
CA GLU A 95 7.95 3.47 -49.43
C GLU A 95 8.47 2.91 -50.75
N SER A 96 9.73 2.41 -50.75
CA SER A 96 10.31 1.78 -51.94
C SER A 96 9.58 0.49 -52.33
N ARG A 97 9.19 -0.35 -51.36
CA ARG A 97 8.42 -1.56 -51.55
C ARG A 97 7.05 -1.27 -52.17
N VAL A 98 6.35 -0.23 -51.66
CA VAL A 98 5.05 0.18 -52.24
C VAL A 98 5.23 0.63 -53.69
N ARG A 99 6.28 1.41 -54.00
CA ARG A 99 6.55 1.80 -55.42
C ARG A 99 6.78 0.60 -56.33
N LEU A 100 7.59 -0.37 -55.89
CA LEU A 100 7.83 -1.59 -56.68
C LEU A 100 6.56 -2.43 -56.88
N ALA A 101 5.76 -2.64 -55.81
CA ALA A 101 4.52 -3.36 -55.90
C ALA A 101 3.52 -2.67 -56.84
N LYS A 102 3.45 -1.33 -56.84
CA LYS A 102 2.62 -0.56 -57.78
C LYS A 102 3.02 -0.81 -59.23
N TYR A 103 4.32 -0.81 -59.56
CA TYR A 103 4.78 -1.13 -60.89
C TYR A 103 4.47 -2.58 -61.30
N ASN A 104 4.54 -3.55 -60.40
CA ASN A 104 4.20 -4.95 -60.68
C ASN A 104 2.68 -5.09 -60.97
N VAL A 105 1.85 -4.44 -60.16
CA VAL A 105 0.37 -4.44 -60.39
C VAL A 105 0.03 -3.80 -61.75
N GLU A 106 0.67 -2.68 -62.11
CA GLU A 106 0.40 -2.01 -63.39
C GLU A 106 0.79 -2.91 -64.55
N ASN A 107 1.96 -3.53 -64.49
CA ASN A 107 2.44 -4.45 -65.51
C ASN A 107 1.53 -5.70 -65.63
N SER A 108 1.20 -6.38 -64.53
CA SER A 108 0.38 -7.57 -64.53
C SER A 108 -1.07 -7.26 -64.96
N ARG A 109 -1.57 -6.08 -64.61
CA ARG A 109 -2.89 -5.57 -65.08
C ARG A 109 -2.92 -5.41 -66.56
N GLU A 110 -1.91 -4.85 -67.20
CA GLU A 110 -1.84 -4.71 -68.65
C GLU A 110 -1.74 -6.07 -69.36
N VAL A 111 -0.91 -7.00 -68.82
CA VAL A 111 -0.84 -8.38 -69.33
C VAL A 111 -2.21 -9.09 -69.23
N PHE A 112 -2.87 -9.04 -68.05
CA PHE A 112 -4.16 -9.64 -67.82
C PHE A 112 -5.24 -9.03 -68.76
N ARG A 113 -5.26 -7.71 -68.97
CA ARG A 113 -6.19 -7.02 -69.88
C ARG A 113 -6.01 -7.47 -71.33
N ARG A 114 -4.75 -7.57 -71.76
CA ARG A 114 -4.39 -8.06 -73.12
C ARG A 114 -4.82 -9.51 -73.30
N ASP A 115 -4.48 -10.38 -72.36
CA ASP A 115 -4.84 -11.81 -72.40
C ASP A 115 -6.36 -12.05 -72.37
N SER A 116 -7.10 -11.23 -71.57
CA SER A 116 -8.57 -11.25 -71.60
C SER A 116 -9.13 -10.94 -73.00
N ALA A 117 -8.58 -9.93 -73.69
CA ALA A 117 -8.99 -9.59 -75.02
C ALA A 117 -8.60 -10.64 -76.10
N LEU A 118 -7.48 -11.34 -75.88
CA LEU A 118 -7.01 -12.44 -76.76
C LEU A 118 -7.85 -13.72 -76.55
N LEU A 119 -8.22 -14.04 -75.31
CA LEU A 119 -9.08 -15.16 -74.95
C LEU A 119 -10.45 -14.98 -75.58
N SER A 120 -11.05 -13.79 -75.54
CA SER A 120 -12.35 -13.51 -76.16
C SER A 120 -12.35 -13.73 -77.71
N LYS A 121 -11.16 -13.61 -78.35
CA LYS A 121 -10.88 -13.86 -79.71
C LYS A 121 -10.40 -15.30 -80.00
N GLN A 122 -10.39 -16.19 -79.03
CA GLN A 122 -9.91 -17.57 -79.09
C GLN A 122 -8.50 -17.72 -79.60
N VAL A 123 -7.61 -16.73 -79.28
CA VAL A 123 -6.20 -16.73 -79.74
C VAL A 123 -5.25 -17.40 -78.71
N ILE A 124 -5.66 -17.40 -77.43
CA ILE A 124 -4.90 -18.02 -76.34
C ILE A 124 -5.73 -19.08 -75.63
N SER A 125 -5.03 -19.99 -74.87
CA SER A 125 -5.68 -21.00 -74.06
C SER A 125 -6.27 -20.40 -72.77
N GLN A 126 -7.28 -21.08 -72.20
CA GLN A 126 -7.85 -20.75 -70.90
C GLN A 126 -6.76 -20.77 -69.82
N GLU A 127 -5.82 -21.70 -69.83
CA GLU A 127 -4.72 -21.83 -68.91
C GLU A 127 -3.83 -20.59 -68.90
N THR A 128 -3.50 -20.03 -70.09
CA THR A 128 -2.68 -18.79 -70.19
C THR A 128 -3.40 -17.60 -69.56
N TYR A 129 -4.69 -17.46 -69.80
CA TYR A 129 -5.51 -16.44 -69.18
C TYR A 129 -5.58 -16.58 -67.65
N ASP A 130 -5.84 -17.80 -67.16
CA ASP A 130 -5.93 -18.05 -65.72
C ASP A 130 -4.60 -17.77 -65.04
N LYS A 131 -3.47 -18.05 -65.65
CA LYS A 131 -2.15 -17.72 -65.15
C LYS A 131 -1.95 -16.20 -65.04
N SER A 132 -2.29 -15.41 -66.04
CA SER A 132 -2.16 -13.95 -65.98
C SER A 132 -3.14 -13.33 -64.99
N ARG A 133 -4.34 -13.90 -64.86
CA ARG A 133 -5.32 -13.50 -63.82
C ARG A 133 -4.79 -13.74 -62.41
N LEU A 134 -4.27 -14.93 -62.13
CA LEU A 134 -3.70 -15.27 -60.82
C LEU A 134 -2.51 -14.38 -60.48
N GLN A 135 -1.62 -14.08 -61.44
CA GLN A 135 -0.52 -13.18 -61.24
C GLN A 135 -0.98 -11.76 -60.90
N TYR A 136 -1.99 -11.23 -61.60
CA TYR A 136 -2.53 -9.92 -61.30
C TYR A 136 -3.15 -9.87 -59.89
N ILE A 137 -3.88 -10.91 -59.45
CA ILE A 137 -4.41 -11.00 -58.09
C ILE A 137 -3.29 -11.03 -57.04
N ALA A 138 -2.23 -11.85 -57.27
CA ALA A 138 -1.08 -11.95 -56.36
C ALA A 138 -0.36 -10.62 -56.22
N ASP A 139 -0.14 -9.88 -57.32
CA ASP A 139 0.50 -8.56 -57.28
C ASP A 139 -0.38 -7.51 -56.57
N CYS A 140 -1.70 -7.61 -56.66
CA CYS A 140 -2.62 -6.75 -55.92
C CYS A 140 -2.55 -7.00 -54.41
N GLU A 141 -2.48 -8.27 -53.98
CA GLU A 141 -2.33 -8.64 -52.58
C GLU A 141 -0.96 -8.17 -52.03
N GLU A 142 0.11 -8.33 -52.84
CA GLU A 142 1.46 -7.82 -52.44
C GLU A 142 1.45 -6.28 -52.28
N LEU A 143 0.78 -5.54 -53.16
CA LEU A 143 0.62 -4.10 -53.05
C LEU A 143 -0.12 -3.73 -51.74
N GLN A 144 -1.23 -4.41 -51.45
CA GLN A 144 -1.98 -4.18 -50.23
C GLN A 144 -1.12 -4.42 -48.97
N ALA A 145 -0.36 -5.54 -48.97
CA ALA A 145 0.54 -5.86 -47.87
C ALA A 145 1.65 -4.80 -47.70
N ALA A 146 2.19 -4.30 -48.83
CA ALA A 146 3.19 -3.23 -48.80
C ALA A 146 2.61 -1.90 -48.30
N GLU A 147 1.38 -1.53 -48.68
CA GLU A 147 0.71 -0.32 -48.19
C GLU A 147 0.34 -0.42 -46.72
N ASP A 148 -0.11 -1.57 -46.24
CA ASP A 148 -0.35 -1.82 -44.79
C ASP A 148 0.93 -1.71 -43.99
N ASN A 149 2.04 -2.28 -44.47
CA ASN A 149 3.34 -2.16 -43.82
C ASN A 149 3.84 -0.71 -43.76
N LEU A 150 3.67 0.05 -44.83
CA LEU A 150 4.00 1.48 -44.84
C LEU A 150 3.19 2.27 -43.82
N SER A 151 1.89 2.00 -43.73
CA SER A 151 1.00 2.63 -42.76
C SER A 151 1.41 2.31 -41.32
N ILE A 152 1.71 1.05 -41.03
CA ILE A 152 2.22 0.62 -39.70
C ILE A 152 3.52 1.33 -39.37
N THR A 153 4.46 1.38 -40.32
CA THR A 153 5.77 2.00 -40.10
C THR A 153 5.65 3.52 -39.87
N ARG A 154 4.77 4.20 -40.61
CA ARG A 154 4.60 5.66 -40.55
C ARG A 154 3.71 6.11 -39.40
N ASP A 155 2.58 5.45 -39.24
CA ASP A 155 1.50 5.91 -38.37
C ASP A 155 1.25 5.00 -37.14
N GLY A 156 1.93 3.84 -37.10
CA GLY A 156 1.75 2.82 -36.03
C GLY A 156 0.47 2.02 -36.12
N VAL A 157 -0.32 2.18 -37.24
CA VAL A 157 -1.64 1.58 -37.43
C VAL A 157 -1.75 1.03 -38.84
N ALA A 158 -2.29 -0.18 -39.02
CA ALA A 158 -2.63 -0.71 -40.33
C ALA A 158 -3.76 0.12 -40.95
N ALA A 159 -3.67 0.39 -42.26
CA ALA A 159 -4.64 1.24 -42.99
C ALA A 159 -6.12 0.72 -42.93
N LYS A 160 -6.31 -0.57 -42.69
CA LYS A 160 -7.63 -1.24 -42.56
C LYS A 160 -7.93 -1.71 -41.12
N ALA A 161 -7.33 -1.13 -40.07
CA ALA A 161 -7.70 -1.47 -38.69
C ALA A 161 -9.16 -1.09 -38.41
N THR A 162 -10.07 -2.07 -38.51
CA THR A 162 -11.52 -1.87 -38.57
C THR A 162 -12.15 -1.65 -37.20
N ASP A 163 -11.50 -1.91 -36.10
CA ASP A 163 -12.09 -1.88 -34.74
C ASP A 163 -11.27 -1.19 -33.70
N GLY A 164 -11.07 0.13 -33.78
CA GLY A 164 -10.72 0.92 -32.59
C GLY A 164 -9.45 0.55 -31.80
N PHE A 165 -8.81 -0.57 -32.11
CA PHE A 165 -7.57 -1.06 -31.53
C PHE A 165 -6.38 -0.49 -32.30
N THR A 166 -6.07 0.76 -32.01
CA THR A 166 -4.84 1.36 -32.50
C THR A 166 -3.81 1.33 -31.39
N ASN A 167 -2.63 0.79 -31.67
CA ASN A 167 -1.50 0.77 -30.70
C ASN A 167 -1.03 2.18 -30.31
N THR A 168 -1.53 3.22 -31.00
CA THR A 168 -1.25 4.62 -30.72
C THR A 168 -2.02 5.19 -29.54
N ILE A 169 -3.15 4.54 -29.14
CA ILE A 169 -3.93 4.97 -27.98
C ILE A 169 -3.62 4.04 -26.81
N VAL A 170 -3.01 4.59 -25.78
CA VAL A 170 -2.78 3.90 -24.52
C VAL A 170 -4.10 3.89 -23.74
N ARG A 171 -4.53 2.69 -23.33
CA ARG A 171 -5.80 2.48 -22.64
C ARG A 171 -5.58 1.92 -21.26
N ALA A 172 -6.54 2.17 -20.37
CA ALA A 172 -6.59 1.59 -19.04
C ALA A 172 -6.70 0.06 -19.11
N THR A 173 -5.84 -0.65 -18.40
CA THR A 173 -5.84 -2.12 -18.31
C THR A 173 -6.68 -2.63 -17.16
N ILE A 174 -6.90 -1.80 -16.13
CA ILE A 174 -7.76 -2.05 -14.97
C ILE A 174 -8.74 -0.88 -14.79
N SER A 175 -9.82 -1.11 -14.06
CA SER A 175 -10.71 -0.03 -13.59
C SER A 175 -10.20 0.48 -12.26
N GLY A 176 -10.34 1.78 -12.01
CA GLY A 176 -9.89 2.40 -10.76
C GLY A 176 -9.67 3.89 -10.90
N THR A 177 -8.88 4.44 -10.00
CA THR A 177 -8.49 5.86 -9.99
C THR A 177 -7.07 6.00 -10.54
N VAL A 178 -6.86 7.00 -11.38
CA VAL A 178 -5.52 7.38 -11.86
C VAL A 178 -4.78 8.05 -10.69
N LEU A 179 -3.75 7.41 -10.18
CA LEU A 179 -2.95 7.95 -9.07
C LEU A 179 -1.98 9.03 -9.53
N ASP A 180 -1.30 8.79 -10.63
CA ASP A 180 -0.28 9.68 -11.18
C ASP A 180 -0.19 9.57 -12.70
N VAL A 181 0.21 10.69 -13.35
CA VAL A 181 0.50 10.79 -14.78
C VAL A 181 1.85 11.49 -14.92
N PRO A 182 2.98 10.77 -14.82
CA PRO A 182 4.33 11.35 -14.77
C PRO A 182 4.77 11.97 -16.10
N VAL A 183 4.04 11.76 -17.20
CA VAL A 183 4.36 12.26 -18.53
C VAL A 183 3.53 13.50 -18.88
N LYS A 184 4.08 14.32 -19.78
CA LYS A 184 3.41 15.52 -20.33
C LYS A 184 3.33 15.44 -21.86
N VAL A 185 2.38 16.16 -22.44
CA VAL A 185 2.32 16.33 -23.90
C VAL A 185 3.66 16.86 -24.41
N GLY A 186 4.20 16.19 -25.44
CA GLY A 186 5.52 16.46 -25.99
C GLY A 186 6.65 15.60 -25.41
N ASN A 187 6.44 14.85 -24.32
CA ASN A 187 7.45 13.92 -23.81
C ASN A 187 7.65 12.74 -24.75
N SER A 188 8.89 12.30 -24.90
CA SER A 188 9.22 11.04 -25.59
C SER A 188 8.96 9.86 -24.66
N VAL A 189 8.35 8.82 -25.18
CA VAL A 189 8.03 7.57 -24.45
C VAL A 189 8.56 6.37 -25.20
N ILE A 190 8.97 5.36 -24.44
CA ILE A 190 9.59 4.14 -24.96
C ILE A 190 8.74 2.94 -24.53
N LEU A 191 8.49 2.01 -25.45
CA LEU A 191 7.82 0.74 -25.15
C LEU A 191 8.67 -0.12 -24.20
N SER A 192 8.00 -0.95 -23.40
CA SER A 192 8.66 -1.94 -22.56
C SER A 192 9.21 -3.09 -23.42
N ASN A 193 10.46 -3.49 -23.16
CA ASN A 193 11.10 -4.64 -23.78
C ASN A 193 12.04 -5.36 -22.79
N THR A 194 12.71 -6.45 -23.23
CA THR A 194 13.60 -7.25 -22.38
C THR A 194 14.74 -6.46 -21.72
N PHE A 195 15.12 -5.31 -22.27
CA PHE A 195 16.24 -4.49 -21.80
C PHE A 195 15.79 -3.20 -21.11
N ASN A 196 14.51 -2.84 -21.22
CA ASN A 196 13.98 -1.58 -20.69
C ASN A 196 12.54 -1.77 -20.21
N ASP A 197 12.26 -1.37 -18.98
CA ASP A 197 10.93 -1.42 -18.37
C ASP A 197 9.89 -0.55 -19.08
N GLY A 198 10.32 0.32 -19.99
CA GLY A 198 9.44 1.26 -20.70
C GLY A 198 9.03 2.45 -19.83
N THR A 199 8.40 3.43 -20.48
CA THR A 199 7.93 4.66 -19.82
C THR A 199 6.54 4.44 -19.24
N THR A 200 6.34 4.72 -17.95
CA THR A 200 5.00 4.73 -17.35
C THR A 200 4.25 5.97 -17.81
N ILE A 201 3.07 5.77 -18.39
CA ILE A 201 2.18 6.86 -18.84
C ILE A 201 1.27 7.30 -17.70
N ALA A 202 0.69 6.35 -16.99
CA ALA A 202 -0.17 6.59 -15.84
C ALA A 202 -0.10 5.39 -14.90
N THR A 203 -0.36 5.62 -13.63
CA THR A 203 -0.53 4.58 -12.62
C THR A 203 -1.99 4.53 -12.21
N ILE A 204 -2.61 3.35 -12.25
CA ILE A 204 -4.02 3.15 -11.91
C ILE A 204 -4.10 2.17 -10.75
N ALA A 205 -4.99 2.44 -9.80
CA ALA A 205 -5.24 1.56 -8.68
C ALA A 205 -6.71 1.55 -8.26
N ASP A 206 -7.14 0.45 -7.66
CA ASP A 206 -8.43 0.38 -6.99
C ASP A 206 -8.29 0.97 -5.57
N MET A 207 -8.95 2.10 -5.34
CA MET A 207 -8.93 2.80 -4.06
C MET A 207 -9.97 2.28 -3.07
N GLN A 208 -10.73 1.23 -3.41
CA GLN A 208 -11.66 0.58 -2.49
C GLN A 208 -11.01 -0.56 -1.71
N ASP A 209 -9.95 -1.18 -2.24
CA ASP A 209 -9.18 -2.23 -1.57
C ASP A 209 -7.81 -1.70 -1.15
N LEU A 210 -7.75 -1.23 0.09
CA LEU A 210 -6.56 -0.61 0.67
C LEU A 210 -5.89 -1.53 1.68
N LEU A 211 -4.56 -1.55 1.62
CA LEU A 211 -3.70 -2.24 2.56
C LEU A 211 -2.91 -1.24 3.40
N PHE A 212 -2.76 -1.55 4.66
CA PHE A 212 -1.67 -0.99 5.45
C PHE A 212 -0.39 -1.77 5.13
N VAL A 213 0.65 -1.06 4.76
CA VAL A 213 2.00 -1.60 4.54
C VAL A 213 2.93 -0.95 5.56
N GLY A 214 3.43 -1.75 6.49
CA GLY A 214 4.32 -1.28 7.56
C GLY A 214 5.55 -2.16 7.71
N SER A 215 6.50 -1.69 8.51
CA SER A 215 7.72 -2.42 8.82
C SER A 215 7.86 -2.61 10.33
N ILE A 216 8.16 -3.82 10.75
CA ILE A 216 8.32 -4.21 12.15
C ILE A 216 9.70 -4.79 12.40
N ASP A 217 10.22 -4.58 13.59
CA ASP A 217 11.53 -5.08 14.02
C ASP A 217 11.55 -6.61 14.22
N GLU A 218 12.71 -7.22 14.05
CA GLU A 218 12.95 -8.66 14.22
C GLU A 218 12.51 -9.18 15.61
N THR A 219 12.68 -8.38 16.65
CA THR A 219 12.32 -8.79 18.03
C THR A 219 10.82 -8.92 18.26
N GLU A 220 10.01 -8.20 17.46
CA GLU A 220 8.56 -8.19 17.57
C GLU A 220 7.88 -9.11 16.53
N VAL A 221 8.46 -9.27 15.32
CA VAL A 221 7.85 -10.05 14.24
C VAL A 221 7.58 -11.49 14.65
N GLY A 222 8.42 -12.09 15.49
CA GLY A 222 8.25 -13.47 16.01
C GLY A 222 6.97 -13.68 16.84
N LYS A 223 6.37 -12.60 17.34
CA LYS A 223 5.12 -12.61 18.11
C LYS A 223 3.89 -12.51 17.22
N LEU A 224 4.04 -12.07 15.96
CA LEU A 224 2.94 -11.86 15.03
C LEU A 224 2.48 -13.15 14.37
N ARG A 225 1.19 -13.22 14.08
CA ARG A 225 0.56 -14.27 13.29
C ARG A 225 -0.45 -13.67 12.33
N VAL A 226 -0.52 -14.22 11.13
CA VAL A 226 -1.57 -13.87 10.15
C VAL A 226 -2.94 -14.10 10.78
N GLY A 227 -3.85 -13.16 10.56
CA GLY A 227 -5.20 -13.14 11.13
C GLY A 227 -5.32 -12.35 12.45
N MET A 228 -4.23 -11.84 13.02
CA MET A 228 -4.31 -10.98 14.20
C MET A 228 -5.10 -9.70 13.91
N GLN A 229 -5.91 -9.30 14.90
CA GLN A 229 -6.66 -8.04 14.84
C GLN A 229 -5.71 -6.86 15.02
N MET A 230 -5.96 -5.84 14.26
CA MET A 230 -5.21 -4.59 14.34
C MET A 230 -6.14 -3.40 14.18
N THR A 231 -5.77 -2.28 14.75
CA THR A 231 -6.45 -1.01 14.59
C THR A 231 -5.53 -0.05 13.87
N LEU A 232 -5.97 0.46 12.72
CA LEU A 232 -5.24 1.47 11.96
C LEU A 232 -5.65 2.87 12.42
N VAL A 233 -4.67 3.69 12.72
CA VAL A 233 -4.84 5.11 13.04
C VAL A 233 -4.21 5.91 11.92
N VAL A 234 -5.02 6.64 11.16
CA VAL A 234 -4.56 7.43 10.01
C VAL A 234 -4.44 8.89 10.43
N GLY A 235 -3.21 9.39 10.54
CA GLY A 235 -2.93 10.75 11.02
C GLY A 235 -3.58 11.85 10.19
N ALA A 236 -3.66 11.67 8.87
CA ALA A 236 -4.30 12.64 7.96
C ALA A 236 -5.83 12.79 8.17
N LEU A 237 -6.47 11.89 8.92
CA LEU A 237 -7.91 11.85 9.18
C LEU A 237 -8.26 12.13 10.65
N ASN A 238 -7.53 13.04 11.31
CA ASN A 238 -7.73 13.37 12.72
C ASN A 238 -7.74 12.14 13.63
N ASP A 239 -6.78 11.25 13.42
CA ASP A 239 -6.60 10.01 14.17
C ASP A 239 -7.82 9.08 14.17
N GLN A 240 -8.60 9.07 13.10
CA GLN A 240 -9.68 8.11 12.93
C GLN A 240 -9.12 6.68 12.96
N ARG A 241 -9.86 5.81 13.64
CA ARG A 241 -9.50 4.41 13.87
C ARG A 241 -10.31 3.50 12.94
N PHE A 242 -9.62 2.63 12.22
CA PHE A 242 -10.23 1.66 11.32
C PHE A 242 -9.85 0.25 11.75
N PRO A 243 -10.80 -0.66 11.84
CA PRO A 243 -10.48 -2.06 12.08
C PRO A 243 -9.75 -2.64 10.87
N ALA A 244 -8.76 -3.46 11.16
CA ALA A 244 -7.98 -4.14 10.13
C ALA A 244 -7.55 -5.52 10.63
N SER A 245 -7.07 -6.37 9.74
CA SER A 245 -6.51 -7.67 10.05
C SER A 245 -5.17 -7.87 9.36
N LEU A 246 -4.23 -8.48 10.06
CA LEU A 246 -2.92 -8.81 9.52
C LEU A 246 -3.05 -9.94 8.49
N GLU A 247 -2.74 -9.67 7.22
CA GLU A 247 -2.84 -10.65 6.13
C GLU A 247 -1.51 -11.28 5.75
N TYR A 248 -0.42 -10.51 5.87
CA TYR A 248 0.87 -10.96 5.38
C TYR A 248 2.00 -10.49 6.29
N ILE A 249 2.98 -11.37 6.46
CA ILE A 249 4.25 -11.11 7.14
C ILE A 249 5.34 -11.55 6.18
N ALA A 250 6.27 -10.67 5.82
CA ALA A 250 7.35 -11.00 4.90
C ALA A 250 8.24 -12.10 5.49
N PRO A 251 8.53 -13.17 4.73
CA PRO A 251 9.42 -14.26 5.20
C PRO A 251 10.89 -13.85 5.20
N LYS A 252 11.23 -12.70 4.59
CA LYS A 252 12.58 -12.16 4.50
C LYS A 252 12.60 -10.73 5.05
N GLY A 253 13.49 -10.50 6.01
CA GLY A 253 13.80 -9.16 6.49
C GLY A 253 14.67 -8.38 5.50
N THR A 254 14.56 -7.07 5.56
CA THR A 254 15.40 -6.11 4.86
C THR A 254 16.09 -5.22 5.88
N GLU A 255 17.37 -4.97 5.69
CA GLU A 255 18.11 -4.06 6.56
C GLU A 255 17.71 -2.61 6.23
N SER A 256 17.28 -1.90 7.24
CA SER A 256 16.93 -0.48 7.15
C SER A 256 17.50 0.27 8.37
N ASN A 257 18.32 1.27 8.13
CA ASN A 257 18.96 2.08 9.19
C ASN A 257 19.71 1.26 10.25
N GLY A 258 20.31 0.11 9.87
CA GLY A 258 21.06 -0.75 10.79
C GLY A 258 20.20 -1.69 11.63
N ALA A 259 18.91 -1.78 11.39
CA ALA A 259 18.00 -2.75 12.01
C ALA A 259 17.38 -3.68 10.95
N MET A 260 17.15 -4.93 11.34
CA MET A 260 16.41 -5.89 10.48
C MET A 260 14.92 -5.65 10.62
N MET A 261 14.31 -5.20 9.53
CA MET A 261 12.89 -4.89 9.45
C MET A 261 12.16 -5.89 8.57
N PHE A 262 10.98 -6.28 8.98
CA PHE A 262 10.10 -7.18 8.23
C PHE A 262 8.86 -6.42 7.76
N GLU A 263 8.55 -6.51 6.48
CA GLU A 263 7.33 -5.94 5.93
C GLU A 263 6.12 -6.74 6.41
N ILE A 264 5.10 -6.01 6.82
CA ILE A 264 3.78 -6.58 7.14
C ILE A 264 2.71 -5.86 6.33
N LYS A 265 1.65 -6.61 5.96
CA LYS A 265 0.48 -6.04 5.29
C LYS A 265 -0.79 -6.41 6.04
N GLY A 266 -1.64 -5.43 6.22
CA GLY A 266 -2.94 -5.62 6.85
C GLY A 266 -4.06 -5.07 5.98
N ALA A 267 -5.14 -5.85 5.82
CA ALA A 267 -6.34 -5.39 5.12
C ALA A 267 -7.12 -4.42 6.01
N ALA A 268 -7.36 -3.23 5.50
CA ALA A 268 -8.08 -2.18 6.20
C ALA A 268 -9.57 -2.21 5.80
N ALA A 269 -10.47 -2.32 6.78
CA ALA A 269 -11.89 -2.17 6.56
C ALA A 269 -12.27 -0.68 6.64
N ILE A 270 -12.13 0.03 5.51
CA ILE A 270 -12.40 1.45 5.42
C ILE A 270 -13.77 1.66 4.78
N PRO A 271 -14.68 2.42 5.41
CA PRO A 271 -15.98 2.74 4.81
C PRO A 271 -15.84 3.60 3.54
N ASP A 272 -16.68 3.36 2.54
CA ASP A 272 -16.70 4.12 1.28
C ASP A 272 -16.94 5.63 1.43
N SER A 273 -17.47 6.05 2.59
CA SER A 273 -17.69 7.45 2.93
C SER A 273 -16.40 8.22 3.26
N VAL A 274 -15.29 7.50 3.48
CA VAL A 274 -14.00 8.09 3.86
C VAL A 274 -13.06 8.08 2.66
N VAL A 275 -12.65 9.27 2.24
CA VAL A 275 -11.68 9.41 1.14
C VAL A 275 -10.26 9.31 1.69
N ILE A 276 -9.60 8.22 1.40
CA ILE A 276 -8.17 8.03 1.71
C ILE A 276 -7.36 8.16 0.42
N ARG A 277 -6.20 8.80 0.52
CA ARG A 277 -5.24 8.85 -0.57
C ARG A 277 -4.14 7.82 -0.37
N ALA A 278 -3.69 7.21 -1.46
CA ALA A 278 -2.51 6.34 -1.43
C ALA A 278 -1.30 7.10 -0.85
N GLY A 279 -0.52 6.41 -0.01
CA GLY A 279 0.64 6.98 0.64
C GLY A 279 0.38 7.72 1.95
N TYR A 280 -0.88 7.79 2.45
CA TYR A 280 -1.12 8.35 3.78
C TYR A 280 -0.39 7.55 4.85
N SER A 281 0.32 8.24 5.73
CA SER A 281 0.95 7.63 6.90
C SER A 281 -0.11 7.13 7.88
N ALA A 282 0.09 5.93 8.38
CA ALA A 282 -0.77 5.29 9.35
C ALA A 282 0.05 4.54 10.39
N ASN A 283 -0.51 4.43 11.59
CA ASN A 283 0.00 3.59 12.65
C ASN A 283 -0.94 2.41 12.84
N ALA A 284 -0.40 1.21 12.94
CA ALA A 284 -1.14 0.00 13.24
C ALA A 284 -0.89 -0.45 14.68
N GLU A 285 -1.93 -0.47 15.48
CA GLU A 285 -1.92 -1.09 16.81
C GLU A 285 -2.33 -2.56 16.65
N ILE A 286 -1.38 -3.49 16.76
CA ILE A 286 -1.62 -4.93 16.60
C ILE A 286 -1.79 -5.57 17.97
N VAL A 287 -2.87 -6.29 18.18
CA VAL A 287 -3.16 -6.99 19.43
C VAL A 287 -2.36 -8.29 19.45
N LEU A 288 -1.36 -8.37 20.34
CA LEU A 288 -0.50 -9.54 20.53
C LEU A 288 -1.16 -10.57 21.45
N ASP A 289 -1.80 -10.11 22.51
CA ASP A 289 -2.48 -10.96 23.49
C ASP A 289 -3.65 -10.18 24.13
N GLU A 290 -4.73 -10.88 24.43
CA GLU A 290 -5.93 -10.32 25.03
C GLU A 290 -6.41 -11.20 26.18
N ARG A 291 -6.79 -10.57 27.29
CA ARG A 291 -7.48 -11.21 28.42
C ARG A 291 -8.73 -10.41 28.74
N LYS A 292 -9.85 -11.10 28.84
CA LYS A 292 -11.14 -10.46 29.11
C LYS A 292 -11.56 -10.65 30.57
N GLN A 293 -12.05 -9.57 31.19
CA GLN A 293 -12.61 -9.57 32.53
C GLN A 293 -11.66 -10.16 33.58
N VAL A 294 -10.35 -9.85 33.46
CA VAL A 294 -9.33 -10.27 34.43
C VAL A 294 -9.18 -9.22 35.54
N LEU A 295 -8.74 -9.66 36.73
CA LEU A 295 -8.39 -8.75 37.80
C LEU A 295 -7.14 -7.97 37.42
N THR A 296 -7.20 -6.65 37.52
CA THR A 296 -6.09 -5.77 37.16
C THR A 296 -5.77 -4.80 38.28
N VAL A 297 -4.50 -4.48 38.37
CA VAL A 297 -3.97 -3.44 39.22
C VAL A 297 -3.02 -2.56 38.41
N PRO A 298 -2.85 -1.27 38.74
CA PRO A 298 -1.82 -0.45 38.10
C PRO A 298 -0.43 -1.07 38.32
N GLU A 299 0.35 -1.21 37.27
CA GLU A 299 1.66 -1.87 37.32
C GLU A 299 2.63 -1.16 38.28
N TYR A 300 2.53 0.16 38.41
CA TYR A 300 3.36 0.93 39.35
C TYR A 300 3.10 0.61 40.83
N ALA A 301 1.95 0.00 41.15
CA ALA A 301 1.60 -0.40 42.52
C ALA A 301 2.16 -1.80 42.89
N VAL A 302 2.74 -2.50 41.90
CA VAL A 302 3.35 -3.82 42.08
C VAL A 302 4.85 -3.67 42.26
N THR A 303 5.42 -4.33 43.29
CA THR A 303 6.84 -4.39 43.50
C THR A 303 7.35 -5.76 43.11
N PHE A 304 8.33 -5.81 42.20
CA PHE A 304 8.97 -7.05 41.78
C PHE A 304 10.28 -7.26 42.52
N GLU A 305 10.43 -8.40 43.18
CA GLU A 305 11.66 -8.80 43.90
C GLU A 305 11.96 -10.28 43.64
N ASN A 306 13.13 -10.61 43.09
CA ASN A 306 13.59 -11.99 42.88
C ASN A 306 12.54 -12.94 42.30
N ASP A 307 11.99 -12.62 41.14
CA ASP A 307 10.91 -13.38 40.46
C ASP A 307 9.55 -13.46 41.18
N SER A 308 9.37 -12.71 42.25
CA SER A 308 8.10 -12.63 42.98
C SER A 308 7.52 -11.23 42.92
N ALA A 309 6.22 -11.14 42.72
CA ALA A 309 5.49 -9.89 42.70
C ALA A 309 4.75 -9.67 44.04
N PHE A 310 4.73 -8.47 44.51
CA PHE A 310 4.11 -8.10 45.80
C PHE A 310 3.30 -6.82 45.62
N VAL A 311 2.21 -6.70 46.36
CA VAL A 311 1.46 -5.46 46.53
C VAL A 311 1.40 -5.10 48.01
N GLN A 312 1.11 -3.85 48.32
CA GLN A 312 0.80 -3.40 49.64
C GLN A 312 -0.70 -3.40 49.85
N LEU A 313 -1.23 -4.48 50.50
CA LEU A 313 -2.65 -4.67 50.77
C LEU A 313 -3.09 -3.79 51.93
N LEU A 314 -4.20 -3.07 51.78
CA LEU A 314 -4.80 -2.24 52.84
C LEU A 314 -5.50 -3.16 53.85
N THR A 315 -5.01 -3.16 55.12
CA THR A 315 -5.58 -3.95 56.23
C THR A 315 -6.47 -3.14 57.17
N ASP A 316 -6.22 -1.83 57.29
CA ASP A 316 -7.03 -0.93 58.10
C ASP A 316 -7.25 0.39 57.37
N THR A 317 -8.49 0.68 57.07
CA THR A 317 -8.94 1.90 56.34
C THR A 317 -8.79 3.15 57.20
N THR A 318 -8.87 3.03 58.53
CA THR A 318 -8.87 4.17 59.45
C THR A 318 -7.44 4.68 59.68
N GLN A 319 -6.47 3.75 59.75
CA GLN A 319 -5.07 4.09 60.01
C GLN A 319 -4.17 3.96 58.76
N GLN A 320 -4.76 3.64 57.63
CA GLN A 320 -4.03 3.36 56.35
C GLN A 320 -2.81 2.42 56.59
N THR A 321 -3.05 1.31 57.26
CA THR A 321 -2.01 0.30 57.48
C THR A 321 -1.98 -0.66 56.32
N TYR A 322 -0.79 -0.90 55.77
CA TYR A 322 -0.58 -1.76 54.63
C TYR A 322 0.27 -2.96 54.99
N THR A 323 -0.07 -4.13 54.46
CA THR A 323 0.72 -5.35 54.64
C THR A 323 1.19 -5.84 53.29
N ARG A 324 2.47 -6.22 53.21
CA ARG A 324 3.06 -6.80 52.02
C ARG A 324 2.38 -8.16 51.72
N HIS A 325 1.76 -8.26 50.56
CA HIS A 325 1.03 -9.46 50.10
C HIS A 325 1.60 -10.00 48.78
N PRO A 326 2.01 -11.27 48.71
CA PRO A 326 2.49 -11.87 47.48
C PRO A 326 1.31 -12.05 46.48
N ILE A 327 1.59 -11.79 45.21
CA ILE A 327 0.65 -11.99 44.12
C ILE A 327 1.31 -12.73 42.96
N THR A 328 0.49 -13.40 42.15
CA THR A 328 0.92 -13.94 40.87
C THR A 328 0.40 -13.05 39.76
N THR A 329 1.28 -12.57 38.91
CA THR A 329 0.94 -11.67 37.81
C THR A 329 0.86 -12.42 36.49
N GLY A 330 0.06 -11.89 35.56
CA GLY A 330 -0.12 -12.41 34.20
C GLY A 330 0.29 -11.40 33.15
N LEU A 331 -0.64 -11.09 32.23
CA LEU A 331 -0.44 -10.14 31.14
C LEU A 331 -0.29 -8.70 31.68
N SER A 332 0.62 -7.92 31.10
CA SER A 332 0.75 -6.47 31.34
C SER A 332 0.68 -5.71 30.01
N ASP A 333 0.04 -4.54 30.02
CA ASP A 333 0.04 -3.54 28.93
C ASP A 333 0.98 -2.37 29.18
N GLY A 334 1.76 -2.42 30.29
CA GLY A 334 2.66 -1.35 30.73
C GLY A 334 1.98 -0.29 31.60
N ILE A 335 0.67 -0.31 31.75
CA ILE A 335 -0.10 0.58 32.64
C ILE A 335 -0.81 -0.24 33.70
N GLN A 336 -1.46 -1.32 33.29
CA GLN A 336 -2.18 -2.26 34.12
C GLN A 336 -1.55 -3.65 34.01
N ILE A 337 -1.56 -4.41 35.08
CA ILE A 337 -1.08 -5.79 35.08
C ILE A 337 -2.18 -6.73 35.63
N GLU A 338 -2.34 -7.85 34.99
CA GLU A 338 -3.23 -8.91 35.41
C GLU A 338 -2.72 -9.55 36.71
N VAL A 339 -3.63 -9.77 37.65
CA VAL A 339 -3.39 -10.56 38.84
C VAL A 339 -4.15 -11.87 38.72
N THR A 340 -3.41 -12.98 38.58
CA THR A 340 -4.00 -14.32 38.40
C THR A 340 -4.31 -14.98 39.72
N ASP A 341 -3.58 -14.66 40.80
CA ASP A 341 -3.79 -15.17 42.14
C ASP A 341 -3.28 -14.17 43.21
N GLY A 342 -3.88 -14.22 44.38
CA GLY A 342 -3.48 -13.45 45.56
C GLY A 342 -4.36 -12.20 45.85
N LEU A 343 -5.30 -11.80 44.99
CA LEU A 343 -6.21 -10.67 45.23
C LEU A 343 -7.64 -11.00 44.83
N THR A 344 -8.57 -10.26 45.42
CA THR A 344 -10.00 -10.31 45.14
C THR A 344 -10.53 -8.92 44.75
N THR A 345 -11.73 -8.84 44.20
CA THR A 345 -12.35 -7.55 43.80
C THR A 345 -12.70 -6.64 44.98
N THR A 346 -12.70 -7.16 46.21
CA THR A 346 -12.97 -6.40 47.42
C THR A 346 -11.72 -5.80 48.04
N ASP A 347 -10.54 -6.21 47.57
CA ASP A 347 -9.27 -5.77 48.13
C ASP A 347 -8.92 -4.36 47.63
N HIS A 348 -8.17 -3.67 48.47
CA HIS A 348 -7.64 -2.34 48.18
C HIS A 348 -6.13 -2.38 48.37
N ILE A 349 -5.41 -1.72 47.47
CA ILE A 349 -3.94 -1.71 47.51
C ILE A 349 -3.46 -0.27 47.58
N ARG A 350 -2.20 -0.12 48.00
CA ARG A 350 -1.53 1.16 48.10
C ARG A 350 -1.10 1.67 46.73
N GLY A 351 -1.54 2.86 46.38
CA GLY A 351 -1.05 3.62 45.22
C GLY A 351 0.12 4.55 45.57
N ASN A 352 0.23 5.62 44.83
CA ASN A 352 1.24 6.64 44.99
C ASN A 352 1.06 7.44 46.29
N GLU A 353 2.15 8.04 46.72
CA GLU A 353 2.15 8.98 47.82
C GLU A 353 1.42 10.26 47.42
N VAL A 354 0.42 10.67 48.22
CA VAL A 354 -0.30 11.92 48.01
C VAL A 354 0.41 13.00 48.80
N THR A 355 1.22 13.81 48.11
CA THR A 355 1.80 15.02 48.69
C THR A 355 0.68 16.08 48.79
N LYS A 356 0.42 16.58 50.03
CA LYS A 356 -0.52 17.68 50.27
C LYS A 356 0.09 19.02 49.90
#